data_d1ea0762502815b046abe113de7d1001
#
_entry.id   d1ea0762502815b046abe113de7d1001
#
_cell.length_a   1.000
_cell.length_b   1.000
_cell.length_c   1.000
_cell.angle_alpha   90.00
_cell.angle_beta   90.00
_cell.angle_gamma   90.00
#
_symmetry.space_group_name_H-M   'P 1'
#
loop_
_entity.id
_entity.type
_entity.pdbx_description
1 polymer ?
#
loop_
_entity_poly.entity_id
_entity_poly.type
_entity_poly.pdbx_seq_one_letter_code
_entity_poly.pdbx_strand_id
1 'polypeptide(L)'
;MGWFRTLALAAVAAAALTGAAAAQVTYNRGNDADPETLDPHKTATVYEANILRDLYEGLLIHDGAGKVAPGVAEKHEISDDGRVYRFTLRNNAKWSNGDPVKASDFVFSFRRIMDPNTGAKYANILYPILNAEKINKSQPGAKLEDLGVKAVDDRTVEITLERPTPYFLELLTHQSGTPVHPGTIQKHGANFTKPENMVSNGAYVLKEWVPNSHIRLQKNPQFHAAASVKIDVVRYEPTKDLSAAARRFMAGELQSTSDIPADQTKFLKEKLGEQVKISPYLGTWYLAVNTSKKPFDDVRVRQALSIAIDREFIAEEIWQGTMLPAYSFVPPGTGNYGQPATADYKDLSPIDREDKAKALLKEAGFGPGKPLKVELRYNTTDNNKNTAVAIANQWKAIGVETSFINTDAKTHFAYLRDGGDFDVARAGWIADYSDPQNFLFLVQSDNPGFNYAKYKNPDYDALMRKSGEEKDLDKRAAILLEAETVFMRDLPYIPILFYSNKNLVSSRLEGWVPNLRGANATRFLSLKP
;
A
#
# COMPACT_ATOMS: atom_id res chain seq x y z
N MET A 1 -77.99 -18.49 56.92
CA MET A 1 -78.11 -17.80 55.61
C MET A 1 -76.81 -16.99 55.38
N GLY A 2 -75.90 -17.45 54.61
CA GLY A 2 -74.66 -16.77 54.33
C GLY A 2 -73.99 -17.44 53.18
N TRP A 3 -73.96 -16.80 52.03
CA TRP A 3 -73.35 -17.29 50.82
C TRP A 3 -71.89 -16.88 50.78
N PHE A 4 -70.97 -17.85 50.77
CA PHE A 4 -69.57 -17.63 50.45
C PHE A 4 -69.35 -17.85 48.94
N ARG A 5 -68.98 -16.80 48.23
CA ARG A 5 -68.47 -16.84 46.85
C ARG A 5 -66.98 -17.00 46.89
N THR A 6 -66.47 -18.13 46.43
CA THR A 6 -65.06 -18.38 46.19
C THR A 6 -64.69 -17.77 44.89
N LEU A 7 -63.74 -16.77 44.93
CA LEU A 7 -63.10 -16.21 43.76
C LEU A 7 -61.81 -17.03 43.54
N ALA A 8 -61.73 -17.75 42.42
CA ALA A 8 -60.53 -18.38 41.95
C ALA A 8 -59.65 -17.32 41.17
N LEU A 9 -58.49 -16.97 41.72
CA LEU A 9 -57.49 -16.19 41.03
C LEU A 9 -56.68 -17.12 40.08
N ALA A 10 -56.89 -16.95 38.75
CA ALA A 10 -56.04 -17.53 37.75
C ALA A 10 -54.81 -16.62 37.59
N ALA A 11 -53.62 -17.04 38.10
CA ALA A 11 -52.36 -16.39 37.86
C ALA A 11 -51.84 -16.80 36.46
N VAL A 12 -51.96 -15.88 35.49
CA VAL A 12 -51.32 -16.02 34.19
C VAL A 12 -49.87 -15.64 34.37
N ALA A 13 -48.99 -16.63 34.44
CA ALA A 13 -47.55 -16.44 34.37
C ALA A 13 -47.16 -16.10 32.91
N ALA A 14 -47.05 -14.81 32.59
CA ALA A 14 -46.43 -14.36 31.37
C ALA A 14 -44.92 -14.59 31.51
N ALA A 15 -44.41 -15.69 30.96
CA ALA A 15 -42.99 -15.91 30.79
C ALA A 15 -42.47 -14.89 29.74
N ALA A 16 -41.93 -13.77 30.22
CA ALA A 16 -41.18 -12.84 29.39
C ALA A 16 -39.90 -13.56 28.95
N LEU A 17 -39.92 -14.12 27.76
CA LEU A 17 -38.71 -14.49 27.02
C LEU A 17 -37.95 -13.21 26.65
N THR A 18 -37.24 -12.66 27.62
CA THR A 18 -36.17 -11.70 27.33
C THR A 18 -35.03 -12.49 26.67
N GLY A 19 -35.13 -12.67 25.35
CA GLY A 19 -33.99 -13.07 24.58
C GLY A 19 -32.89 -12.04 24.86
N ALA A 20 -31.86 -12.41 25.61
CA ALA A 20 -30.66 -11.60 25.74
C ALA A 20 -30.17 -11.34 24.34
N ALA A 21 -30.38 -10.13 23.82
CA ALA A 21 -29.76 -9.71 22.59
C ALA A 21 -28.26 -9.87 22.82
N ALA A 22 -27.64 -10.82 22.14
CA ALA A 22 -26.20 -11.02 22.21
C ALA A 22 -25.57 -9.66 21.93
N ALA A 23 -24.70 -9.19 22.84
CA ALA A 23 -24.05 -7.91 22.69
C ALA A 23 -23.29 -7.91 21.34
N GLN A 24 -23.53 -6.90 20.51
CA GLN A 24 -22.88 -6.78 19.22
C GLN A 24 -21.36 -6.72 19.40
N VAL A 25 -20.63 -7.57 18.67
CA VAL A 25 -19.16 -7.56 18.66
C VAL A 25 -18.71 -6.34 17.90
N THR A 26 -18.14 -5.36 18.63
CA THR A 26 -17.68 -4.09 18.08
C THR A 26 -16.15 -4.01 18.07
N TYR A 27 -15.58 -3.68 16.91
CA TYR A 27 -14.17 -3.43 16.70
C TYR A 27 -13.92 -1.93 16.52
N ASN A 28 -13.27 -1.29 17.49
CA ASN A 28 -12.83 0.10 17.38
C ASN A 28 -11.41 0.12 16.81
N ARG A 29 -11.27 0.67 15.62
CA ARG A 29 -10.04 0.69 14.82
C ARG A 29 -9.54 2.12 14.65
N GLY A 30 -8.31 2.40 15.09
CA GLY A 30 -7.63 3.64 14.76
C GLY A 30 -7.36 3.72 13.25
N ASN A 31 -7.54 4.90 12.65
CA ASN A 31 -7.42 5.11 11.21
C ASN A 31 -6.91 6.52 10.91
N ASP A 32 -5.61 6.74 10.96
CA ASP A 32 -4.85 8.00 10.80
C ASP A 32 -5.70 9.29 10.73
N ALA A 33 -6.54 9.42 9.70
CA ALA A 33 -7.32 10.61 9.42
C ALA A 33 -8.74 10.28 8.95
N ASP A 34 -9.59 11.29 8.98
CA ASP A 34 -10.92 11.26 8.36
C ASP A 34 -10.78 11.28 6.83
N PRO A 35 -11.52 10.42 6.08
CA PRO A 35 -11.42 10.38 4.63
C PRO A 35 -12.01 11.65 3.99
N GLU A 36 -11.44 12.07 2.85
CA GLU A 36 -12.04 13.12 2.02
C GLU A 36 -13.33 12.62 1.35
N THR A 37 -13.33 11.35 0.96
CA THR A 37 -14.44 10.70 0.28
C THR A 37 -14.43 9.19 0.50
N LEU A 38 -15.59 8.56 0.35
CA LEU A 38 -15.75 7.11 0.26
C LEU A 38 -16.14 6.65 -1.16
N ASP A 39 -15.91 7.50 -2.17
CA ASP A 39 -15.96 7.10 -3.58
C ASP A 39 -14.68 6.36 -3.95
N PRO A 40 -14.70 5.04 -4.21
CA PRO A 40 -13.49 4.24 -4.44
C PRO A 40 -12.69 4.71 -5.65
N HIS A 41 -13.32 5.39 -6.62
CA HIS A 41 -12.65 5.90 -7.80
C HIS A 41 -11.96 7.25 -7.59
N LYS A 42 -12.21 7.93 -6.45
CA LYS A 42 -11.64 9.27 -6.16
C LYS A 42 -10.63 9.28 -5.01
N THR A 43 -10.47 8.17 -4.32
CA THR A 43 -9.55 8.06 -3.16
C THR A 43 -8.10 7.91 -3.59
N ALA A 44 -7.17 8.32 -2.69
CA ALA A 44 -5.74 8.27 -2.93
C ALA A 44 -4.92 7.93 -1.67
N THR A 45 -5.56 7.58 -0.55
CA THR A 45 -4.90 7.39 0.73
C THR A 45 -5.14 6.02 1.34
N VAL A 46 -4.19 5.58 2.18
CA VAL A 46 -4.28 4.28 2.87
C VAL A 46 -5.46 4.24 3.84
N TYR A 47 -5.74 5.34 4.55
CA TYR A 47 -6.84 5.40 5.52
C TYR A 47 -8.22 5.36 4.85
N GLU A 48 -8.37 5.86 3.62
CA GLU A 48 -9.56 5.67 2.79
C GLU A 48 -9.68 4.21 2.32
N ALA A 49 -8.58 3.63 1.82
CA ALA A 49 -8.53 2.25 1.37
C ALA A 49 -8.90 1.23 2.47
N ASN A 50 -8.52 1.50 3.73
CA ASN A 50 -8.89 0.65 4.87
C ASN A 50 -10.41 0.52 5.03
N ILE A 51 -11.15 1.63 4.90
CA ILE A 51 -12.61 1.66 5.01
C ILE A 51 -13.25 1.03 3.77
N LEU A 52 -12.71 1.33 2.59
CA LEU A 52 -13.25 0.84 1.33
C LEU A 52 -13.13 -0.68 1.17
N ARG A 53 -12.07 -1.32 1.71
CA ARG A 53 -11.94 -2.79 1.72
C ARG A 53 -13.01 -3.50 2.53
N ASP A 54 -13.63 -2.82 3.49
CA ASP A 54 -14.77 -3.35 4.24
C ASP A 54 -16.11 -3.06 3.54
N LEU A 55 -16.21 -1.91 2.83
CA LEU A 55 -17.42 -1.49 2.12
C LEU A 55 -17.58 -2.14 0.75
N TYR A 56 -16.49 -2.40 0.03
CA TYR A 56 -16.51 -2.90 -1.35
C TYR A 56 -15.67 -4.17 -1.51
N GLU A 57 -16.01 -4.93 -2.54
CA GLU A 57 -15.25 -6.09 -2.99
C GLU A 57 -15.06 -6.02 -4.51
N GLY A 58 -13.81 -6.10 -4.98
CA GLY A 58 -13.45 -6.14 -6.40
C GLY A 58 -13.58 -7.54 -7.01
N LEU A 59 -13.16 -7.69 -8.26
CA LEU A 59 -13.03 -9.01 -8.90
C LEU A 59 -12.11 -9.91 -8.07
N LEU A 60 -10.99 -9.35 -7.63
CA LEU A 60 -10.00 -9.97 -6.74
C LEU A 60 -9.80 -9.10 -5.49
N ILE A 61 -9.31 -9.70 -4.44
CA ILE A 61 -8.98 -9.07 -3.16
C ILE A 61 -7.61 -9.53 -2.66
N HIS A 62 -7.12 -8.90 -1.60
CA HIS A 62 -6.09 -9.52 -0.76
C HIS A 62 -6.75 -10.34 0.36
N ASP A 63 -6.25 -11.55 0.58
CA ASP A 63 -6.60 -12.35 1.76
C ASP A 63 -5.99 -11.77 3.05
N GLY A 64 -6.20 -12.43 4.19
CA GLY A 64 -5.64 -12.01 5.48
C GLY A 64 -4.11 -11.99 5.53
N ALA A 65 -3.43 -12.70 4.64
CA ALA A 65 -1.98 -12.73 4.51
C ALA A 65 -1.44 -11.74 3.46
N GLY A 66 -2.32 -10.97 2.80
CA GLY A 66 -1.95 -10.00 1.77
C GLY A 66 -1.70 -10.62 0.39
N LYS A 67 -2.13 -11.86 0.15
CA LYS A 67 -2.02 -12.53 -1.15
C LYS A 67 -3.26 -12.29 -1.99
N VAL A 68 -3.10 -12.24 -3.32
CA VAL A 68 -4.23 -12.17 -4.25
C VAL A 68 -5.14 -13.39 -4.08
N ALA A 69 -6.43 -13.13 -3.94
CA ALA A 69 -7.45 -14.14 -3.72
C ALA A 69 -8.76 -13.79 -4.46
N PRO A 70 -9.63 -14.78 -4.72
CA PRO A 70 -10.95 -14.53 -5.28
C PRO A 70 -11.79 -13.57 -4.43
N GLY A 71 -12.32 -12.53 -5.09
CA GLY A 71 -13.31 -11.60 -4.53
C GLY A 71 -14.71 -11.93 -5.05
N VAL A 72 -15.35 -10.96 -5.73
CA VAL A 72 -16.64 -11.18 -6.43
C VAL A 72 -16.48 -12.22 -7.54
N ALA A 73 -15.31 -12.30 -8.21
CA ALA A 73 -15.01 -13.39 -9.12
C ALA A 73 -14.58 -14.64 -8.34
N GLU A 74 -15.23 -15.78 -8.62
CA GLU A 74 -14.88 -17.08 -8.03
C GLU A 74 -13.73 -17.77 -8.78
N LYS A 75 -13.54 -17.46 -10.06
CA LYS A 75 -12.43 -17.94 -10.89
C LYS A 75 -12.10 -16.96 -12.01
N HIS A 76 -10.93 -17.12 -12.58
CA HIS A 76 -10.51 -16.41 -13.78
C HIS A 76 -9.73 -17.33 -14.72
N GLU A 77 -9.69 -16.95 -15.99
CA GLU A 77 -8.93 -17.61 -17.05
C GLU A 77 -8.12 -16.53 -17.79
N ILE A 78 -6.92 -16.89 -18.24
CA ILE A 78 -6.03 -15.99 -18.96
C ILE A 78 -5.74 -16.64 -20.33
N SER A 79 -5.84 -15.85 -21.41
CA SER A 79 -5.50 -16.32 -22.75
C SER A 79 -4.01 -16.63 -22.89
N ASP A 80 -3.66 -17.49 -23.85
CA ASP A 80 -2.28 -17.93 -24.10
C ASP A 80 -1.32 -16.77 -24.40
N ASP A 81 -1.83 -15.68 -24.98
CA ASP A 81 -1.06 -14.46 -25.23
C ASP A 81 -0.94 -13.54 -24.01
N GLY A 82 -1.59 -13.88 -22.88
CA GLY A 82 -1.55 -13.12 -21.63
C GLY A 82 -2.27 -11.78 -21.68
N ARG A 83 -3.14 -11.56 -22.70
CA ARG A 83 -3.81 -10.27 -22.90
C ARG A 83 -5.29 -10.27 -22.57
N VAL A 84 -5.96 -11.42 -22.58
CA VAL A 84 -7.40 -11.51 -22.29
C VAL A 84 -7.62 -12.24 -20.99
N TYR A 85 -8.31 -11.60 -20.07
CA TYR A 85 -8.67 -12.13 -18.76
C TYR A 85 -10.18 -12.26 -18.69
N ARG A 86 -10.69 -13.47 -18.37
CA ARG A 86 -12.11 -13.74 -18.15
C ARG A 86 -12.37 -14.08 -16.70
N PHE A 87 -13.23 -13.30 -16.07
CA PHE A 87 -13.61 -13.47 -14.67
C PHE A 87 -15.04 -13.97 -14.57
N THR A 88 -15.26 -15.11 -13.89
CA THR A 88 -16.61 -15.63 -13.62
C THR A 88 -17.05 -15.15 -12.25
N LEU A 89 -18.12 -14.36 -12.18
CA LEU A 89 -18.67 -13.83 -10.93
C LEU A 89 -19.42 -14.92 -10.17
N ARG A 90 -19.39 -14.83 -8.84
CA ARG A 90 -20.18 -15.68 -7.94
C ARG A 90 -21.67 -15.50 -8.23
N ASN A 91 -22.43 -16.60 -8.20
CA ASN A 91 -23.87 -16.56 -8.43
C ASN A 91 -24.67 -15.94 -7.27
N ASN A 92 -24.08 -15.87 -6.07
CA ASN A 92 -24.68 -15.31 -4.86
C ASN A 92 -24.10 -13.94 -4.48
N ALA A 93 -23.31 -13.30 -5.36
CA ALA A 93 -22.80 -11.94 -5.14
C ALA A 93 -23.97 -10.93 -5.22
N LYS A 94 -24.13 -10.13 -4.16
CA LYS A 94 -25.21 -9.14 -4.05
C LYS A 94 -24.71 -7.80 -3.57
N TRP A 95 -25.37 -6.77 -4.02
CA TRP A 95 -25.31 -5.45 -3.43
C TRP A 95 -26.04 -5.42 -2.07
N SER A 96 -25.72 -4.47 -1.23
CA SER A 96 -26.31 -4.33 0.12
C SER A 96 -27.83 -4.07 0.13
N ASN A 97 -28.40 -3.61 -1.00
CA ASN A 97 -29.83 -3.46 -1.20
C ASN A 97 -30.53 -4.75 -1.69
N GLY A 98 -29.75 -5.83 -1.93
CA GLY A 98 -30.26 -7.13 -2.38
C GLY A 98 -30.18 -7.38 -3.89
N ASP A 99 -29.88 -6.37 -4.70
CA ASP A 99 -29.67 -6.53 -6.15
C ASP A 99 -28.51 -7.49 -6.43
N PRO A 100 -28.55 -8.31 -7.51
CA PRO A 100 -27.41 -9.11 -7.91
C PRO A 100 -26.28 -8.21 -8.43
N VAL A 101 -25.02 -8.56 -8.11
CA VAL A 101 -23.85 -7.96 -8.73
C VAL A 101 -23.64 -8.59 -10.10
N LYS A 102 -23.63 -7.77 -11.16
CA LYS A 102 -23.53 -8.22 -12.54
C LYS A 102 -22.22 -7.79 -13.21
N ALA A 103 -21.83 -8.48 -14.29
CA ALA A 103 -20.70 -8.12 -15.12
C ALA A 103 -20.84 -6.70 -15.70
N SER A 104 -22.06 -6.26 -16.02
CA SER A 104 -22.36 -4.90 -16.46
C SER A 104 -22.00 -3.82 -15.45
N ASP A 105 -22.05 -4.14 -14.14
CA ASP A 105 -21.69 -3.18 -13.08
C ASP A 105 -20.18 -2.92 -13.08
N PHE A 106 -19.38 -3.94 -13.38
CA PHE A 106 -17.93 -3.78 -13.57
C PHE A 106 -17.61 -2.98 -14.82
N VAL A 107 -18.28 -3.24 -15.95
CA VAL A 107 -18.12 -2.45 -17.17
C VAL A 107 -18.44 -0.99 -16.92
N PHE A 108 -19.56 -0.70 -16.27
CA PHE A 108 -19.93 0.66 -15.86
C PHE A 108 -18.84 1.31 -15.00
N SER A 109 -18.33 0.58 -14.01
CA SER A 109 -17.35 1.06 -13.02
C SER A 109 -16.00 1.36 -13.65
N PHE A 110 -15.50 0.45 -14.51
CA PHE A 110 -14.24 0.67 -15.24
C PHE A 110 -14.35 1.83 -16.25
N ARG A 111 -15.48 1.98 -16.92
CA ARG A 111 -15.73 3.17 -17.76
C ARG A 111 -15.77 4.44 -16.95
N ARG A 112 -16.45 4.42 -15.78
CA ARG A 112 -16.54 5.58 -14.90
C ARG A 112 -15.18 6.04 -14.40
N ILE A 113 -14.29 5.13 -13.98
CA ILE A 113 -12.96 5.53 -13.50
C ILE A 113 -12.08 6.06 -14.62
N MET A 114 -12.26 5.58 -15.87
CA MET A 114 -11.54 6.08 -17.05
C MET A 114 -12.12 7.38 -17.60
N ASP A 115 -13.36 7.73 -17.28
CA ASP A 115 -13.94 9.01 -17.69
C ASP A 115 -13.21 10.18 -17.02
N PRO A 116 -12.58 11.10 -17.80
CA PRO A 116 -11.89 12.26 -17.24
C PRO A 116 -12.76 13.11 -16.32
N ASN A 117 -14.07 13.18 -16.60
CA ASN A 117 -15.03 13.94 -15.81
C ASN A 117 -15.23 13.36 -14.39
N THR A 118 -14.88 12.10 -14.17
CA THR A 118 -14.91 11.51 -12.83
C THR A 118 -13.86 12.15 -11.90
N GLY A 119 -12.73 12.60 -12.45
CA GLY A 119 -11.61 13.15 -11.68
C GLY A 119 -10.94 12.10 -10.79
N ALA A 120 -10.76 10.89 -11.34
CA ALA A 120 -10.14 9.78 -10.64
C ALA A 120 -8.65 10.03 -10.40
N LYS A 121 -8.22 9.99 -9.12
CA LYS A 121 -6.82 10.26 -8.75
C LYS A 121 -5.88 9.11 -9.13
N TYR A 122 -6.38 7.87 -9.21
CA TYR A 122 -5.62 6.63 -9.43
C TYR A 122 -6.07 5.85 -10.68
N ALA A 123 -6.60 6.53 -11.71
CA ALA A 123 -6.98 5.90 -12.97
C ALA A 123 -5.80 5.17 -13.64
N ASN A 124 -4.59 5.71 -13.49
CA ASN A 124 -3.36 5.18 -14.07
C ASN A 124 -3.03 3.74 -13.66
N ILE A 125 -3.51 3.26 -12.51
CA ILE A 125 -3.28 1.86 -12.09
C ILE A 125 -3.95 0.84 -13.04
N LEU A 126 -4.98 1.27 -13.77
CA LEU A 126 -5.72 0.46 -14.73
C LEU A 126 -5.35 0.75 -16.20
N TYR A 127 -4.33 1.55 -16.48
CA TYR A 127 -3.86 1.85 -17.84
C TYR A 127 -3.39 0.62 -18.66
N PRO A 128 -2.99 -0.51 -18.04
CA PRO A 128 -2.79 -1.73 -18.81
C PRO A 128 -4.00 -2.21 -19.61
N ILE A 129 -5.23 -1.82 -19.22
CA ILE A 129 -6.45 -2.17 -19.97
C ILE A 129 -6.45 -1.44 -21.33
N LEU A 130 -6.81 -2.17 -22.38
CA LEU A 130 -6.86 -1.66 -23.75
C LEU A 130 -7.63 -0.33 -23.84
N ASN A 131 -7.02 0.67 -24.45
CA ASN A 131 -7.50 2.05 -24.60
C ASN A 131 -7.68 2.87 -23.30
N ALA A 132 -7.42 2.32 -22.12
CA ALA A 132 -7.67 3.00 -20.85
C ALA A 132 -6.94 4.34 -20.73
N GLU A 133 -5.64 4.36 -21.02
CA GLU A 133 -4.82 5.57 -20.95
C GLU A 133 -5.28 6.64 -21.97
N LYS A 134 -5.57 6.21 -23.20
CA LYS A 134 -6.04 7.11 -24.28
C LYS A 134 -7.35 7.79 -23.88
N ILE A 135 -8.28 7.02 -23.32
CA ILE A 135 -9.58 7.51 -22.86
C ILE A 135 -9.39 8.49 -21.70
N ASN A 136 -8.65 8.08 -20.66
CA ASN A 136 -8.49 8.90 -19.47
C ASN A 136 -7.73 10.21 -19.74
N LYS A 137 -6.81 10.21 -20.71
CA LYS A 137 -6.09 11.41 -21.17
C LYS A 137 -6.83 12.20 -22.26
N SER A 138 -8.08 11.88 -22.56
CA SER A 138 -8.90 12.56 -23.58
C SER A 138 -8.21 12.65 -24.94
N GLN A 139 -7.49 11.61 -25.37
CA GLN A 139 -6.82 11.63 -26.67
C GLN A 139 -7.85 11.66 -27.82
N PRO A 140 -7.54 12.33 -28.94
CA PRO A 140 -8.47 12.43 -30.05
C PRO A 140 -8.99 11.07 -30.56
N GLY A 141 -10.31 10.94 -30.68
CA GLY A 141 -10.98 9.73 -31.15
C GLY A 141 -11.20 8.64 -30.08
N ALA A 142 -10.66 8.77 -28.88
CA ALA A 142 -10.89 7.81 -27.80
C ALA A 142 -12.33 7.96 -27.24
N LYS A 143 -13.03 6.83 -27.09
CA LYS A 143 -14.39 6.76 -26.53
C LYS A 143 -14.45 5.79 -25.37
N LEU A 144 -15.34 6.04 -24.40
CA LEU A 144 -15.53 5.15 -23.23
C LEU A 144 -15.95 3.73 -23.64
N GLU A 145 -16.69 3.62 -24.75
CA GLU A 145 -17.15 2.34 -25.28
C GLU A 145 -16.00 1.45 -25.80
N ASP A 146 -14.87 2.07 -26.20
CA ASP A 146 -13.68 1.38 -26.74
C ASP A 146 -12.78 0.81 -25.64
N LEU A 147 -13.11 1.05 -24.37
CA LEU A 147 -12.38 0.47 -23.24
C LEU A 147 -12.40 -1.06 -23.31
N GLY A 148 -11.25 -1.68 -23.18
CA GLY A 148 -11.07 -3.15 -23.23
C GLY A 148 -11.77 -3.93 -22.11
N VAL A 149 -12.99 -3.55 -21.73
CA VAL A 149 -13.80 -4.25 -20.72
C VAL A 149 -15.20 -4.49 -21.24
N LYS A 150 -15.66 -5.73 -21.20
CA LYS A 150 -17.02 -6.08 -21.64
C LYS A 150 -17.67 -7.12 -20.73
N ALA A 151 -18.99 -7.08 -20.64
CA ALA A 151 -19.81 -8.15 -20.09
C ALA A 151 -20.12 -9.13 -21.22
N VAL A 152 -19.61 -10.36 -21.11
CA VAL A 152 -19.91 -11.45 -22.06
C VAL A 152 -21.34 -11.95 -21.81
N ASP A 153 -21.69 -12.06 -20.55
CA ASP A 153 -23.02 -12.37 -20.01
C ASP A 153 -23.18 -11.70 -18.62
N ASP A 154 -24.25 -11.99 -17.89
CA ASP A 154 -24.51 -11.40 -16.57
C ASP A 154 -23.42 -11.71 -15.53
N ARG A 155 -22.64 -12.78 -15.72
CA ARG A 155 -21.65 -13.27 -14.75
C ARG A 155 -20.21 -13.30 -15.28
N THR A 156 -19.97 -12.97 -16.54
CA THR A 156 -18.65 -13.06 -17.14
C THR A 156 -18.15 -11.67 -17.55
N VAL A 157 -17.12 -11.19 -16.84
CA VAL A 157 -16.37 -9.98 -17.20
C VAL A 157 -15.16 -10.39 -18.00
N GLU A 158 -15.00 -9.86 -19.21
CA GLU A 158 -13.78 -10.01 -20.01
C GLU A 158 -13.03 -8.68 -20.03
N ILE A 159 -11.72 -8.73 -19.73
CA ILE A 159 -10.81 -7.59 -19.77
C ILE A 159 -9.70 -7.90 -20.77
N THR A 160 -9.50 -7.02 -21.73
CA THR A 160 -8.42 -7.07 -22.73
C THR A 160 -7.37 -6.03 -22.38
N LEU A 161 -6.10 -6.41 -22.41
CA LEU A 161 -4.96 -5.54 -22.11
C LEU A 161 -4.29 -5.03 -23.40
N GLU A 162 -3.64 -3.86 -23.33
CA GLU A 162 -2.79 -3.32 -24.40
C GLU A 162 -1.63 -4.26 -24.73
N ARG A 163 -1.05 -4.87 -23.69
CA ARG A 163 0.08 -5.80 -23.74
C ARG A 163 -0.01 -6.79 -22.58
N PRO A 164 0.67 -7.93 -22.62
CA PRO A 164 0.79 -8.81 -21.47
C PRO A 164 1.27 -8.02 -20.25
N THR A 165 0.59 -8.21 -19.12
CA THR A 165 0.91 -7.52 -17.86
C THR A 165 0.84 -8.56 -16.73
N PRO A 166 1.95 -9.27 -16.42
CA PRO A 166 1.96 -10.41 -15.49
C PRO A 166 1.47 -10.08 -14.08
N TYR A 167 1.56 -8.82 -13.67
CA TYR A 167 1.09 -8.32 -12.37
C TYR A 167 -0.34 -7.75 -12.41
N PHE A 168 -1.08 -7.93 -13.51
CA PHE A 168 -2.42 -7.33 -13.67
C PHE A 168 -3.41 -7.77 -12.59
N LEU A 169 -3.33 -9.02 -12.12
CA LEU A 169 -4.19 -9.51 -11.05
C LEU A 169 -3.97 -8.74 -9.73
N GLU A 170 -2.75 -8.32 -9.44
CA GLU A 170 -2.46 -7.45 -8.29
C GLU A 170 -3.13 -6.09 -8.42
N LEU A 171 -3.14 -5.48 -9.62
CA LEU A 171 -3.76 -4.18 -9.85
C LEU A 171 -5.27 -4.21 -9.57
N LEU A 172 -5.94 -5.33 -9.83
CA LEU A 172 -7.36 -5.52 -9.60
C LEU A 172 -7.75 -5.64 -8.11
N THR A 173 -6.78 -5.80 -7.21
CA THR A 173 -7.03 -5.80 -5.76
C THR A 173 -7.10 -4.38 -5.17
N HIS A 174 -6.66 -3.38 -5.94
CA HIS A 174 -6.73 -1.98 -5.54
C HIS A 174 -8.17 -1.48 -5.53
N GLN A 175 -8.52 -0.56 -4.61
CA GLN A 175 -9.88 -0.01 -4.50
C GLN A 175 -10.39 0.63 -5.79
N SER A 176 -9.51 1.12 -6.65
CA SER A 176 -9.87 1.66 -7.98
C SER A 176 -10.50 0.61 -8.91
N GLY A 177 -10.24 -0.68 -8.69
CA GLY A 177 -10.84 -1.79 -9.44
C GLY A 177 -12.16 -2.31 -8.86
N THR A 178 -12.70 -1.69 -7.80
CA THR A 178 -13.98 -2.11 -7.20
C THR A 178 -15.18 -1.57 -7.98
N PRO A 179 -16.29 -2.31 -8.04
CA PRO A 179 -17.49 -1.83 -8.69
C PRO A 179 -18.23 -0.83 -7.81
N VAL A 180 -18.98 0.08 -8.43
CA VAL A 180 -19.95 0.97 -7.79
C VAL A 180 -21.33 0.70 -8.35
N HIS A 181 -22.38 0.85 -7.54
CA HIS A 181 -23.76 0.52 -7.93
C HIS A 181 -24.29 1.54 -8.94
N PRO A 182 -24.58 1.16 -10.22
CA PRO A 182 -24.93 2.10 -11.26
C PRO A 182 -26.21 2.91 -10.95
N GLY A 183 -27.25 2.24 -10.47
CA GLY A 183 -28.52 2.89 -10.12
C GLY A 183 -28.39 3.92 -9.01
N THR A 184 -27.52 3.70 -8.04
CA THR A 184 -27.24 4.67 -6.97
C THR A 184 -26.50 5.89 -7.48
N ILE A 185 -25.51 5.69 -8.35
CA ILE A 185 -24.79 6.80 -9.01
C ILE A 185 -25.75 7.64 -9.86
N GLN A 186 -26.59 6.99 -10.66
CA GLN A 186 -27.57 7.71 -11.50
C GLN A 186 -28.58 8.52 -10.67
N LYS A 187 -29.03 7.96 -9.54
CA LYS A 187 -30.03 8.59 -8.68
C LYS A 187 -29.50 9.72 -7.82
N HIS A 188 -28.28 9.58 -7.28
CA HIS A 188 -27.76 10.45 -6.23
C HIS A 188 -26.51 11.24 -6.64
N GLY A 189 -25.91 10.97 -7.83
CA GLY A 189 -24.70 11.62 -8.28
C GLY A 189 -23.58 11.53 -7.24
N ALA A 190 -22.93 12.65 -6.93
CA ALA A 190 -21.85 12.71 -5.93
C ALA A 190 -22.29 12.37 -4.50
N ASN A 191 -23.60 12.43 -4.19
CA ASN A 191 -24.13 12.11 -2.88
C ASN A 191 -24.32 10.60 -2.64
N PHE A 192 -23.93 9.74 -3.58
CA PHE A 192 -24.07 8.28 -3.41
C PHE A 192 -23.23 7.73 -2.25
N THR A 193 -22.20 8.46 -1.81
CA THR A 193 -21.32 8.08 -0.69
C THR A 193 -21.87 8.42 0.69
N LYS A 194 -23.03 9.10 0.77
CA LYS A 194 -23.67 9.40 2.05
C LYS A 194 -24.27 8.14 2.66
N PRO A 195 -24.30 8.00 4.00
CA PRO A 195 -24.81 6.81 4.67
C PRO A 195 -26.23 6.38 4.22
N GLU A 196 -27.10 7.33 4.00
CA GLU A 196 -28.49 7.08 3.57
C GLU A 196 -28.64 6.64 2.11
N ASN A 197 -27.61 6.86 1.29
CA ASN A 197 -27.63 6.60 -0.16
C ASN A 197 -26.72 5.44 -0.58
N MET A 198 -25.68 5.13 0.23
CA MET A 198 -24.63 4.22 -0.19
C MET A 198 -25.17 2.78 -0.34
N VAL A 199 -24.99 2.23 -1.53
CA VAL A 199 -25.14 0.81 -1.84
C VAL A 199 -23.77 0.26 -2.19
N SER A 200 -23.30 -0.70 -1.39
CA SER A 200 -21.98 -1.32 -1.51
C SER A 200 -22.11 -2.84 -1.59
N ASN A 201 -21.04 -3.56 -1.91
CA ASN A 201 -21.05 -5.01 -2.10
C ASN A 201 -20.08 -5.76 -1.18
N GLY A 202 -19.44 -5.07 -0.23
CA GLY A 202 -18.47 -5.64 0.70
C GLY A 202 -19.10 -6.30 1.92
N ALA A 203 -18.25 -6.74 2.84
CA ALA A 203 -18.63 -7.42 4.06
C ALA A 203 -19.40 -6.52 5.05
N TYR A 204 -19.29 -5.21 4.89
CA TYR A 204 -19.93 -4.21 5.74
C TYR A 204 -20.67 -3.15 4.91
N VAL A 205 -21.61 -2.46 5.56
CA VAL A 205 -22.38 -1.34 5.02
C VAL A 205 -22.17 -0.11 5.89
N LEU A 206 -22.11 1.06 5.26
CA LEU A 206 -21.98 2.35 5.94
C LEU A 206 -23.30 2.67 6.68
N LYS A 207 -23.21 2.96 7.97
CA LYS A 207 -24.36 3.36 8.80
C LYS A 207 -24.26 4.79 9.28
N GLU A 208 -23.03 5.27 9.53
CA GLU A 208 -22.83 6.58 10.08
C GLU A 208 -21.46 7.13 9.67
N TRP A 209 -21.39 8.40 9.38
CA TRP A 209 -20.16 9.15 9.17
C TRP A 209 -20.29 10.49 9.89
N VAL A 210 -19.61 10.61 11.01
CA VAL A 210 -19.49 11.84 11.78
C VAL A 210 -18.09 12.43 11.56
N PRO A 211 -17.95 13.48 10.76
CA PRO A 211 -16.65 14.04 10.39
C PRO A 211 -15.76 14.33 11.61
N ASN A 212 -14.49 13.96 11.53
CA ASN A 212 -13.47 14.07 12.59
C ASN A 212 -13.78 13.31 13.89
N SER A 213 -14.81 12.48 13.93
CA SER A 213 -15.19 11.66 15.08
C SER A 213 -15.07 10.18 14.75
N HIS A 214 -15.91 9.69 13.86
CA HIS A 214 -15.89 8.26 13.51
C HIS A 214 -16.70 7.94 12.25
N ILE A 215 -16.41 6.77 11.69
CA ILE A 215 -17.22 6.12 10.67
C ILE A 215 -17.66 4.76 11.24
N ARG A 216 -18.96 4.49 11.26
CA ARG A 216 -19.53 3.25 11.77
C ARG A 216 -20.06 2.40 10.61
N LEU A 217 -19.49 1.22 10.50
CA LEU A 217 -19.93 0.19 9.56
C LEU A 217 -20.63 -0.93 10.32
N GLN A 218 -21.59 -1.58 9.67
CA GLN A 218 -22.29 -2.75 10.19
C GLN A 218 -22.18 -3.91 9.22
N LYS A 219 -22.05 -5.12 9.73
CA LYS A 219 -22.04 -6.36 8.96
C LYS A 219 -23.16 -6.38 7.92
N ASN A 220 -22.81 -6.70 6.68
CA ASN A 220 -23.73 -6.79 5.55
C ASN A 220 -24.34 -8.19 5.48
N PRO A 221 -25.64 -8.36 5.74
CA PRO A 221 -26.29 -9.68 5.65
C PRO A 221 -26.40 -10.20 4.21
N GLN A 222 -26.28 -9.32 3.21
CA GLN A 222 -26.31 -9.67 1.78
C GLN A 222 -24.95 -10.11 1.23
N PHE A 223 -23.88 -9.94 2.01
CA PHE A 223 -22.53 -10.33 1.56
C PHE A 223 -22.47 -11.85 1.33
N HIS A 224 -21.90 -12.27 0.19
CA HIS A 224 -21.88 -13.69 -0.23
C HIS A 224 -21.28 -14.64 0.82
N ALA A 225 -20.39 -14.14 1.67
CA ALA A 225 -19.73 -14.88 2.75
C ALA A 225 -20.09 -14.34 4.16
N ALA A 226 -21.29 -13.76 4.33
CA ALA A 226 -21.73 -13.14 5.60
C ALA A 226 -21.58 -14.06 6.82
N ALA A 227 -21.79 -15.37 6.67
CA ALA A 227 -21.65 -16.34 7.76
C ALA A 227 -20.23 -16.43 8.34
N SER A 228 -19.20 -16.14 7.55
CA SER A 228 -17.79 -16.15 7.99
C SER A 228 -17.38 -14.88 8.74
N VAL A 229 -18.09 -13.77 8.56
CA VAL A 229 -17.80 -12.49 9.22
C VAL A 229 -18.18 -12.56 10.70
N LYS A 230 -17.22 -12.32 11.60
CA LYS A 230 -17.38 -12.51 13.06
C LYS A 230 -17.60 -11.21 13.84
N ILE A 231 -17.21 -10.07 13.27
CA ILE A 231 -17.38 -8.74 13.88
C ILE A 231 -18.67 -8.13 13.33
N ASP A 232 -19.58 -7.67 14.21
CA ASP A 232 -20.86 -7.11 13.80
C ASP A 232 -20.77 -5.63 13.43
N VAL A 233 -19.92 -4.88 14.15
CA VAL A 233 -19.74 -3.44 13.97
C VAL A 233 -18.26 -3.11 13.90
N VAL A 234 -17.88 -2.31 12.93
CA VAL A 234 -16.56 -1.70 12.84
C VAL A 234 -16.68 -0.19 13.02
N ARG A 235 -15.91 0.37 13.93
CA ARG A 235 -15.85 1.79 14.14
C ARG A 235 -14.45 2.28 13.81
N TYR A 236 -14.31 3.00 12.71
CA TYR A 236 -13.08 3.67 12.31
C TYR A 236 -12.98 5.02 13.00
N GLU A 237 -11.89 5.28 13.69
CA GLU A 237 -11.66 6.50 14.45
C GLU A 237 -10.40 7.22 13.97
N PRO A 238 -10.49 8.49 13.58
CA PRO A 238 -9.31 9.29 13.23
C PRO A 238 -8.34 9.37 14.41
N THR A 239 -7.08 9.03 14.18
CA THR A 239 -6.02 8.99 15.23
C THR A 239 -4.79 9.76 14.82
N LYS A 240 -4.96 11.04 14.48
CA LYS A 240 -3.86 11.93 14.04
C LYS A 240 -2.78 12.10 15.11
N ASP A 241 -3.18 12.18 16.40
CA ASP A 241 -2.26 12.18 17.54
C ASP A 241 -1.96 10.74 17.92
N LEU A 242 -0.80 10.22 17.51
CA LEU A 242 -0.38 8.84 17.75
C LEU A 242 -0.17 8.56 19.24
N SER A 243 0.27 9.56 20.03
CA SER A 243 0.43 9.41 21.47
C SER A 243 -0.93 9.27 22.17
N ALA A 244 -1.94 10.03 21.73
CA ALA A 244 -3.30 9.85 22.22
C ALA A 244 -3.88 8.50 21.81
N ALA A 245 -3.64 8.06 20.57
CA ALA A 245 -4.06 6.74 20.09
C ALA A 245 -3.45 5.61 20.93
N ALA A 246 -2.15 5.69 21.25
CA ALA A 246 -1.47 4.71 22.12
C ALA A 246 -2.09 4.68 23.52
N ARG A 247 -2.40 5.84 24.13
CA ARG A 247 -3.09 5.91 25.44
C ARG A 247 -4.49 5.27 25.38
N ARG A 248 -5.27 5.55 24.34
CA ARG A 248 -6.60 4.97 24.13
C ARG A 248 -6.55 3.45 23.92
N PHE A 249 -5.52 2.98 23.21
CA PHE A 249 -5.25 1.54 23.07
C PHE A 249 -4.96 0.89 24.44
N MET A 250 -4.07 1.49 25.23
CA MET A 250 -3.73 0.98 26.58
C MET A 250 -4.92 1.02 27.53
N ALA A 251 -5.89 1.94 27.34
CA ALA A 251 -7.14 2.00 28.07
C ALA A 251 -8.20 0.98 27.56
N GLY A 252 -7.92 0.23 26.48
CA GLY A 252 -8.82 -0.74 25.88
C GLY A 252 -9.93 -0.15 25.01
N GLU A 253 -9.89 1.17 24.75
CA GLU A 253 -10.87 1.85 23.88
C GLU A 253 -10.69 1.49 22.41
N LEU A 254 -9.43 1.32 21.95
CA LEU A 254 -9.09 0.86 20.62
C LEU A 254 -8.55 -0.56 20.67
N GLN A 255 -8.93 -1.41 19.71
CA GLN A 255 -8.37 -2.75 19.56
C GLN A 255 -7.21 -2.78 18.56
N SER A 256 -7.06 -1.75 17.72
CA SER A 256 -5.83 -1.54 16.95
C SER A 256 -5.59 -0.05 16.67
N THR A 257 -4.32 0.31 16.42
CA THR A 257 -3.93 1.62 15.92
C THR A 257 -3.47 1.52 14.47
N SER A 258 -3.43 2.63 13.75
CA SER A 258 -2.89 2.71 12.38
C SER A 258 -1.38 2.86 12.33
N ASP A 259 -0.78 3.47 13.35
CA ASP A 259 0.65 3.68 13.52
C ASP A 259 0.99 3.78 15.01
N ILE A 260 2.27 3.89 15.37
CA ILE A 260 2.78 4.10 16.72
C ILE A 260 3.69 5.34 16.76
N PRO A 261 3.72 6.08 17.88
CA PRO A 261 4.66 7.19 18.04
C PRO A 261 6.10 6.65 18.13
N ALA A 262 6.99 7.11 17.22
CA ALA A 262 8.35 6.60 17.10
C ALA A 262 9.16 6.77 18.39
N ASP A 263 9.03 7.95 19.05
CA ASP A 263 9.69 8.30 20.31
C ASP A 263 9.24 7.45 21.50
N GLN A 264 8.10 6.75 21.40
CA GLN A 264 7.57 5.88 22.45
C GLN A 264 7.72 4.38 22.13
N THR A 265 8.34 4.03 21.02
CA THR A 265 8.41 2.63 20.54
C THR A 265 9.04 1.71 21.57
N LYS A 266 10.15 2.12 22.20
CA LYS A 266 10.83 1.34 23.23
C LYS A 266 9.93 1.10 24.44
N PHE A 267 9.31 2.15 24.96
CA PHE A 267 8.37 2.06 26.09
C PHE A 267 7.17 1.16 25.76
N LEU A 268 6.61 1.30 24.55
CA LEU A 268 5.47 0.48 24.13
C LEU A 268 5.85 -1.00 24.00
N LYS A 269 7.03 -1.31 23.44
CA LYS A 269 7.56 -2.68 23.36
C LYS A 269 7.73 -3.30 24.75
N GLU A 270 8.31 -2.56 25.70
CA GLU A 270 8.52 -3.02 27.09
C GLU A 270 7.18 -3.26 27.80
N LYS A 271 6.19 -2.40 27.61
CA LYS A 271 4.90 -2.44 28.30
C LYS A 271 3.89 -3.42 27.68
N LEU A 272 3.85 -3.51 26.37
CA LEU A 272 2.80 -4.21 25.61
C LEU A 272 3.29 -5.49 24.94
N GLY A 273 4.61 -5.69 24.84
CA GLY A 273 5.22 -6.90 24.26
C GLY A 273 4.70 -7.19 22.85
N GLU A 274 4.18 -8.39 22.66
CA GLU A 274 3.67 -8.91 21.39
C GLU A 274 2.51 -8.10 20.78
N GLN A 275 1.88 -7.20 21.52
CA GLN A 275 0.86 -6.32 20.98
C GLN A 275 1.43 -5.19 20.12
N VAL A 276 2.73 -4.93 20.22
CA VAL A 276 3.44 -4.02 19.29
C VAL A 276 3.85 -4.82 18.07
N LYS A 277 3.19 -4.55 16.94
CA LYS A 277 3.48 -5.21 15.67
C LYS A 277 4.27 -4.28 14.78
N ILE A 278 5.54 -4.65 14.52
CA ILE A 278 6.39 -4.00 13.51
C ILE A 278 6.77 -5.08 12.51
N SER A 279 6.46 -4.84 11.25
CA SER A 279 6.68 -5.80 10.18
C SER A 279 7.06 -5.09 8.88
N PRO A 280 7.74 -5.76 7.95
CA PRO A 280 8.06 -5.16 6.65
C PRO A 280 6.83 -4.59 5.95
N TYR A 281 7.03 -3.47 5.27
CA TYR A 281 6.06 -2.82 4.40
C TYR A 281 6.63 -2.70 3.00
N LEU A 282 5.76 -2.64 2.00
CA LEU A 282 6.16 -2.63 0.60
C LEU A 282 6.70 -1.25 0.20
N GLY A 283 7.87 -0.90 0.73
CA GLY A 283 8.48 0.40 0.45
C GLY A 283 9.94 0.51 0.88
N THR A 284 10.67 1.38 0.17
CA THR A 284 12.09 1.63 0.38
C THR A 284 12.37 3.12 0.52
N TRP A 285 13.05 3.50 1.58
CA TRP A 285 13.65 4.80 1.80
C TRP A 285 15.08 4.77 1.23
N TYR A 286 15.41 5.68 0.32
CA TYR A 286 16.67 5.65 -0.41
C TYR A 286 17.25 7.04 -0.65
N LEU A 287 18.50 7.07 -1.07
CA LEU A 287 19.15 8.24 -1.63
C LEU A 287 19.23 8.11 -3.16
N ALA A 288 18.66 9.06 -3.89
CA ALA A 288 18.84 9.17 -5.33
C ALA A 288 20.18 9.88 -5.61
N VAL A 289 21.01 9.30 -6.46
CA VAL A 289 22.30 9.87 -6.85
C VAL A 289 22.21 10.34 -8.30
N ASN A 290 22.53 11.59 -8.59
CA ASN A 290 22.47 12.14 -9.95
C ASN A 290 23.61 11.58 -10.81
N THR A 291 23.35 10.49 -11.53
CA THR A 291 24.37 9.78 -12.34
C THR A 291 24.78 10.54 -13.59
N SER A 292 24.11 11.64 -13.93
CA SER A 292 24.53 12.52 -15.05
C SER A 292 25.53 13.58 -14.66
N LYS A 293 25.86 13.70 -13.36
CA LYS A 293 26.70 14.75 -12.80
C LYS A 293 28.02 14.17 -12.29
N LYS A 294 29.14 14.78 -12.68
CA LYS A 294 30.47 14.41 -12.12
C LYS A 294 30.58 14.88 -10.67
N PRO A 295 31.18 14.07 -9.79
CA PRO A 295 31.84 12.78 -10.06
C PRO A 295 30.88 11.59 -9.81
N PHE A 296 29.58 11.80 -9.70
CA PHE A 296 28.58 10.77 -9.38
C PHE A 296 28.24 9.88 -10.58
N ASP A 297 28.73 10.19 -11.78
CA ASP A 297 28.74 9.32 -12.96
C ASP A 297 29.70 8.12 -12.79
N ASP A 298 30.70 8.22 -11.90
CA ASP A 298 31.58 7.10 -11.55
C ASP A 298 30.90 6.15 -10.55
N VAL A 299 30.73 4.89 -10.93
CA VAL A 299 30.09 3.87 -10.08
C VAL A 299 30.85 3.62 -8.78
N ARG A 300 32.19 3.76 -8.78
CA ARG A 300 33.04 3.59 -7.58
C ARG A 300 32.70 4.61 -6.50
N VAL A 301 32.38 5.86 -6.91
CA VAL A 301 31.93 6.92 -6.00
C VAL A 301 30.60 6.53 -5.36
N ARG A 302 29.62 6.06 -6.13
CA ARG A 302 28.30 5.65 -5.62
C ARG A 302 28.40 4.45 -4.69
N GLN A 303 29.24 3.46 -5.05
CA GLN A 303 29.50 2.29 -4.21
C GLN A 303 30.16 2.69 -2.89
N ALA A 304 31.19 3.56 -2.90
CA ALA A 304 31.83 4.05 -1.69
C ALA A 304 30.84 4.75 -0.74
N LEU A 305 30.01 5.64 -1.29
CA LEU A 305 28.96 6.32 -0.52
C LEU A 305 27.96 5.33 0.09
N SER A 306 27.60 4.27 -0.64
CA SER A 306 26.66 3.25 -0.16
C SER A 306 27.26 2.35 0.93
N ILE A 307 28.49 1.86 0.73
CA ILE A 307 29.18 0.92 1.62
C ILE A 307 29.45 1.54 3.01
N ALA A 308 29.77 2.84 3.03
CA ALA A 308 30.07 3.58 4.26
C ALA A 308 28.88 3.80 5.19
N ILE A 309 27.64 3.53 4.73
CA ILE A 309 26.42 3.81 5.53
C ILE A 309 26.13 2.62 6.44
N ASP A 310 26.13 2.86 7.76
CA ASP A 310 25.67 1.93 8.78
C ASP A 310 24.14 2.03 8.90
N ARG A 311 23.47 1.11 8.23
CA ARG A 311 21.99 1.03 8.15
C ARG A 311 21.37 0.58 9.44
N GLU A 312 22.06 -0.29 10.18
CA GLU A 312 21.65 -0.80 11.50
C GLU A 312 21.60 0.35 12.50
N PHE A 313 22.66 1.15 12.58
CA PHE A 313 22.70 2.33 13.44
C PHE A 313 21.54 3.31 13.10
N ILE A 314 21.31 3.56 11.82
CA ILE A 314 20.22 4.46 11.39
C ILE A 314 18.87 3.88 11.80
N ALA A 315 18.63 2.58 11.57
CA ALA A 315 17.37 1.93 11.90
C ALA A 315 17.09 1.95 13.42
N GLU A 316 18.08 1.62 14.25
CA GLU A 316 17.91 1.48 15.70
C GLU A 316 17.99 2.81 16.43
N GLU A 317 19.00 3.66 16.14
CA GLU A 317 19.24 4.87 16.93
C GLU A 317 18.46 6.09 16.41
N ILE A 318 18.27 6.19 15.08
CA ILE A 318 17.56 7.34 14.49
C ILE A 318 16.05 7.03 14.36
N TRP A 319 15.72 5.83 13.86
CA TRP A 319 14.33 5.42 13.63
C TRP A 319 13.75 4.54 14.74
N GLN A 320 14.53 4.26 15.80
CA GLN A 320 14.10 3.54 17.01
C GLN A 320 13.44 2.17 16.72
N GLY A 321 14.00 1.45 15.74
CA GLY A 321 13.49 0.17 15.28
C GLY A 321 12.11 0.23 14.60
N THR A 322 11.70 1.42 14.13
CA THR A 322 10.45 1.59 13.37
C THR A 322 10.64 1.49 11.86
N MET A 323 11.85 1.27 11.39
CA MET A 323 12.20 0.93 10.02
C MET A 323 13.28 -0.17 10.02
N LEU A 324 13.45 -0.85 8.91
CA LEU A 324 14.36 -2.00 8.80
C LEU A 324 15.55 -1.66 7.89
N PRO A 325 16.78 -2.13 8.18
CA PRO A 325 17.93 -1.92 7.30
C PRO A 325 17.69 -2.50 5.91
N ALA A 326 18.00 -1.73 4.84
CA ALA A 326 17.80 -2.15 3.46
C ALA A 326 19.14 -2.39 2.75
N TYR A 327 19.38 -3.65 2.37
CA TYR A 327 20.53 -4.09 1.58
C TYR A 327 20.14 -4.57 0.17
N SER A 328 18.87 -4.41 -0.22
CA SER A 328 18.34 -4.56 -1.57
C SER A 328 17.43 -3.39 -1.88
N PHE A 329 17.08 -3.17 -3.14
CA PHE A 329 16.15 -2.10 -3.48
C PHE A 329 14.69 -2.56 -3.38
N VAL A 330 14.41 -3.77 -3.86
CA VAL A 330 13.12 -4.42 -3.71
C VAL A 330 13.00 -4.99 -2.29
N PRO A 331 11.93 -4.70 -1.53
CA PRO A 331 11.73 -5.27 -0.21
C PRO A 331 11.59 -6.81 -0.25
N PRO A 332 12.22 -7.54 0.69
CA PRO A 332 12.04 -8.98 0.81
C PRO A 332 10.56 -9.37 0.98
N GLY A 333 10.15 -10.46 0.34
CA GLY A 333 8.77 -10.96 0.38
C GLY A 333 7.83 -10.28 -0.62
N THR A 334 8.33 -9.41 -1.50
CA THR A 334 7.55 -8.87 -2.62
C THR A 334 6.98 -10.02 -3.45
N GLY A 335 5.71 -9.91 -3.85
CA GLY A 335 4.99 -10.95 -4.62
C GLY A 335 5.65 -11.24 -5.94
N ASN A 336 5.47 -12.46 -6.46
CA ASN A 336 6.06 -12.94 -7.70
C ASN A 336 7.58 -12.73 -7.79
N TYR A 337 8.27 -12.79 -6.64
CA TYR A 337 9.69 -12.56 -6.54
C TYR A 337 10.31 -13.44 -5.44
N GLY A 338 11.48 -13.95 -5.68
CA GLY A 338 12.21 -14.76 -4.70
C GLY A 338 12.98 -13.90 -3.71
N GLN A 339 14.25 -14.20 -3.53
CA GLN A 339 15.15 -13.35 -2.75
C GLN A 339 15.64 -12.19 -3.62
N PRO A 340 15.56 -10.94 -3.15
CA PRO A 340 16.09 -9.78 -3.86
C PRO A 340 17.61 -9.80 -3.95
N ALA A 341 18.16 -9.03 -4.92
CA ALA A 341 19.60 -8.85 -5.06
C ALA A 341 20.16 -8.09 -3.85
N THR A 342 20.88 -8.79 -2.99
CA THR A 342 21.44 -8.23 -1.75
C THR A 342 22.85 -7.67 -2.01
N ALA A 343 23.15 -6.52 -1.41
CA ALA A 343 24.47 -5.90 -1.47
C ALA A 343 25.55 -6.84 -0.90
N ASP A 344 26.68 -6.99 -1.61
CA ASP A 344 27.79 -7.89 -1.29
C ASP A 344 28.56 -7.52 -0.01
N TYR A 345 28.39 -6.28 0.46
CA TYR A 345 29.02 -5.76 1.66
C TYR A 345 28.15 -5.88 2.93
N LYS A 346 26.97 -6.48 2.84
CA LYS A 346 26.03 -6.59 3.96
C LYS A 346 26.67 -7.23 5.20
N ASP A 347 27.43 -8.30 4.98
CA ASP A 347 28.02 -9.11 6.04
C ASP A 347 29.45 -8.68 6.42
N LEU A 348 29.97 -7.60 5.80
CA LEU A 348 31.28 -7.04 6.17
C LEU A 348 31.19 -6.30 7.51
N SER A 349 32.28 -6.36 8.29
CA SER A 349 32.40 -5.55 9.50
C SER A 349 32.38 -4.04 9.17
N PRO A 350 32.03 -3.16 10.13
CA PRO A 350 32.08 -1.71 9.91
C PRO A 350 33.47 -1.22 9.46
N ILE A 351 34.53 -1.81 10.00
CA ILE A 351 35.92 -1.46 9.62
C ILE A 351 36.21 -1.86 8.18
N ASP A 352 35.86 -3.09 7.78
CA ASP A 352 36.07 -3.57 6.41
C ASP A 352 35.25 -2.74 5.39
N ARG A 353 34.02 -2.33 5.76
CA ARG A 353 33.22 -1.41 4.92
C ARG A 353 33.91 -0.06 4.76
N GLU A 354 34.42 0.53 5.83
CA GLU A 354 35.14 1.80 5.81
C GLU A 354 36.39 1.73 4.93
N ASP A 355 37.20 0.69 5.08
CA ASP A 355 38.42 0.48 4.30
C ASP A 355 38.11 0.25 2.81
N LYS A 356 37.09 -0.56 2.49
CA LYS A 356 36.63 -0.77 1.11
C LYS A 356 36.13 0.55 0.48
N ALA A 357 35.37 1.36 1.22
CA ALA A 357 34.90 2.66 0.75
C ALA A 357 36.04 3.63 0.47
N LYS A 358 37.02 3.73 1.37
CA LYS A 358 38.25 4.55 1.15
C LYS A 358 39.06 4.10 -0.07
N ALA A 359 39.19 2.80 -0.26
CA ALA A 359 39.90 2.25 -1.44
C ALA A 359 39.19 2.67 -2.75
N LEU A 360 37.85 2.53 -2.82
CA LEU A 360 37.06 2.94 -3.98
C LEU A 360 37.17 4.45 -4.27
N LEU A 361 37.13 5.30 -3.24
CA LEU A 361 37.30 6.75 -3.40
C LEU A 361 38.71 7.08 -3.89
N LYS A 362 39.76 6.42 -3.38
CA LYS A 362 41.13 6.59 -3.83
C LYS A 362 41.29 6.22 -5.31
N GLU A 363 40.71 5.10 -5.74
CA GLU A 363 40.70 4.67 -7.15
C GLU A 363 39.94 5.66 -8.05
N ALA A 364 38.89 6.32 -7.52
CA ALA A 364 38.18 7.39 -8.20
C ALA A 364 38.86 8.75 -8.15
N GLY A 365 40.08 8.85 -7.52
CA GLY A 365 40.90 10.06 -7.48
C GLY A 365 40.57 11.03 -6.34
N PHE A 366 39.97 10.54 -5.26
CA PHE A 366 39.65 11.28 -4.03
C PHE A 366 40.48 10.77 -2.84
N GLY A 367 40.74 11.66 -1.87
CA GLY A 367 41.52 11.34 -0.68
C GLY A 367 41.87 12.58 0.12
N PRO A 368 42.83 12.50 1.11
CA PRO A 368 43.10 13.60 2.04
C PRO A 368 43.45 14.96 1.40
N GLY A 369 44.10 14.95 0.23
CA GLY A 369 44.44 16.18 -0.51
C GLY A 369 43.33 16.67 -1.48
N LYS A 370 42.30 15.86 -1.71
CA LYS A 370 41.22 16.13 -2.65
C LYS A 370 39.96 15.44 -2.16
N PRO A 371 39.28 15.94 -1.11
CA PRO A 371 38.10 15.33 -0.58
C PRO A 371 36.94 15.36 -1.60
N LEU A 372 36.09 14.31 -1.59
CA LEU A 372 34.84 14.33 -2.32
C LEU A 372 33.87 15.28 -1.61
N LYS A 373 33.25 16.19 -2.36
CA LYS A 373 32.21 17.08 -1.84
C LYS A 373 30.84 16.58 -2.30
N VAL A 374 29.88 16.52 -1.38
CA VAL A 374 28.50 16.04 -1.62
C VAL A 374 27.51 17.02 -1.04
N GLU A 375 26.59 17.52 -1.85
CA GLU A 375 25.40 18.21 -1.39
C GLU A 375 24.28 17.19 -1.16
N LEU A 376 23.88 16.97 0.10
CA LEU A 376 22.79 16.06 0.47
C LEU A 376 21.49 16.85 0.65
N ARG A 377 20.55 16.62 -0.28
CA ARG A 377 19.24 17.24 -0.28
C ARG A 377 18.19 16.33 0.39
N TYR A 378 17.32 16.89 1.25
CA TYR A 378 16.22 16.13 1.87
C TYR A 378 14.98 16.99 2.12
N ASN A 379 13.81 16.36 2.22
CA ASN A 379 12.59 17.04 2.69
C ASN A 379 12.58 17.11 4.22
N THR A 380 12.16 18.25 4.75
CA THR A 380 12.24 18.59 6.17
C THR A 380 11.31 17.74 7.02
N THR A 381 11.89 16.84 7.80
CA THR A 381 11.34 16.19 8.99
C THR A 381 12.50 15.94 9.96
N ASP A 382 12.24 15.77 11.25
CA ASP A 382 13.31 15.49 12.22
C ASP A 382 14.05 14.18 11.91
N ASN A 383 13.32 13.12 11.55
CA ASN A 383 13.94 11.86 11.19
C ASN A 383 14.80 11.96 9.93
N ASN A 384 14.36 12.67 8.88
CA ASN A 384 15.17 12.87 7.69
C ASN A 384 16.42 13.71 7.98
N LYS A 385 16.30 14.76 8.79
CA LYS A 385 17.42 15.58 9.23
C LYS A 385 18.44 14.74 10.01
N ASN A 386 17.99 13.99 11.01
CA ASN A 386 18.86 13.16 11.84
C ASN A 386 19.53 12.06 11.01
N THR A 387 18.79 11.43 10.07
CA THR A 387 19.35 10.47 9.12
C THR A 387 20.42 11.12 8.23
N ALA A 388 20.16 12.30 7.67
CA ALA A 388 21.13 13.01 6.85
C ALA A 388 22.41 13.35 7.63
N VAL A 389 22.28 13.80 8.88
CA VAL A 389 23.43 14.10 9.78
C VAL A 389 24.20 12.82 10.10
N ALA A 390 23.52 11.72 10.41
CA ALA A 390 24.17 10.43 10.66
C ALA A 390 24.98 9.95 9.43
N ILE A 391 24.37 9.98 8.25
CA ILE A 391 25.04 9.64 6.99
C ILE A 391 26.26 10.55 6.73
N ALA A 392 26.12 11.85 6.92
CA ALA A 392 27.26 12.79 6.73
C ALA A 392 28.43 12.50 7.68
N ASN A 393 28.15 12.10 8.93
CA ASN A 393 29.20 11.70 9.88
C ASN A 393 29.90 10.40 9.44
N GLN A 394 29.16 9.43 8.93
CA GLN A 394 29.73 8.19 8.38
C GLN A 394 30.56 8.47 7.11
N TRP A 395 30.09 9.33 6.23
CA TRP A 395 30.82 9.76 5.05
C TRP A 395 32.10 10.55 5.39
N LYS A 396 32.06 11.35 6.48
CA LYS A 396 33.25 12.05 6.98
C LYS A 396 34.38 11.08 7.35
N ALA A 397 34.06 9.91 7.90
CA ALA A 397 35.05 8.88 8.27
C ALA A 397 35.81 8.35 7.05
N ILE A 398 35.23 8.39 5.86
CA ILE A 398 35.85 8.02 4.59
C ILE A 398 36.40 9.21 3.77
N GLY A 399 36.44 10.42 4.37
CA GLY A 399 37.01 11.61 3.74
C GLY A 399 36.10 12.38 2.81
N VAL A 400 34.77 12.26 2.99
CA VAL A 400 33.74 13.01 2.24
C VAL A 400 33.30 14.24 3.03
N GLU A 401 33.23 15.39 2.38
CA GLU A 401 32.70 16.64 2.91
C GLU A 401 31.24 16.80 2.48
N THR A 402 30.29 16.88 3.43
CA THR A 402 28.86 16.97 3.14
C THR A 402 28.29 18.33 3.49
N SER A 403 27.56 18.94 2.57
CA SER A 403 26.69 20.10 2.78
C SER A 403 25.21 19.67 2.68
N PHE A 404 24.29 20.49 3.24
CA PHE A 404 22.89 20.14 3.30
C PHE A 404 22.00 21.20 2.63
N ILE A 405 21.00 20.71 1.88
CA ILE A 405 19.84 21.51 1.46
C ILE A 405 18.57 20.81 1.93
N ASN A 406 17.68 21.54 2.59
CA ASN A 406 16.38 21.03 2.96
C ASN A 406 15.26 21.99 2.56
N THR A 407 14.14 21.42 2.13
CA THR A 407 12.90 22.14 1.79
C THR A 407 11.69 21.33 2.28
N ASP A 408 10.50 21.95 2.28
CA ASP A 408 9.28 21.19 2.53
C ASP A 408 9.08 20.05 1.50
N ALA A 409 8.25 19.05 1.85
CA ALA A 409 8.09 17.87 1.03
C ALA A 409 7.57 18.17 -0.40
N LYS A 410 6.60 19.10 -0.53
CA LYS A 410 6.02 19.47 -1.82
C LYS A 410 7.08 20.06 -2.76
N THR A 411 7.83 21.01 -2.28
CA THR A 411 8.91 21.68 -3.01
C THR A 411 10.04 20.69 -3.34
N HIS A 412 10.42 19.84 -2.38
CA HIS A 412 11.47 18.84 -2.57
C HIS A 412 11.13 17.87 -3.70
N PHE A 413 9.96 17.23 -3.64
CA PHE A 413 9.58 16.23 -4.64
C PHE A 413 9.22 16.84 -6.00
N ALA A 414 8.70 18.07 -6.05
CA ALA A 414 8.54 18.79 -7.31
C ALA A 414 9.90 19.01 -7.98
N TYR A 415 10.89 19.51 -7.21
CA TYR A 415 12.25 19.72 -7.72
C TYR A 415 12.88 18.44 -8.30
N LEU A 416 12.69 17.28 -7.63
CA LEU A 416 13.22 16.01 -8.14
C LEU A 416 12.52 15.58 -9.43
N ARG A 417 11.18 15.68 -9.50
CA ARG A 417 10.40 15.32 -10.70
C ARG A 417 10.71 16.22 -11.90
N ASP A 418 10.96 17.50 -11.64
CA ASP A 418 11.29 18.47 -12.68
C ASP A 418 12.75 18.37 -13.16
N GLY A 419 13.48 17.34 -12.74
CA GLY A 419 14.84 17.06 -13.16
C GLY A 419 15.89 17.99 -12.54
N GLY A 420 15.69 18.43 -11.29
CA GLY A 420 16.58 19.32 -10.56
C GLY A 420 18.05 18.89 -10.58
N ASP A 421 18.95 19.87 -10.49
CA ASP A 421 20.39 19.63 -10.42
C ASP A 421 20.83 19.48 -8.96
N PHE A 422 20.90 18.24 -8.50
CA PHE A 422 21.37 17.85 -7.17
C PHE A 422 22.53 16.85 -7.28
N ASP A 423 23.28 16.64 -6.21
CA ASP A 423 24.28 15.58 -6.11
C ASP A 423 23.65 14.29 -5.61
N VAL A 424 23.16 14.34 -4.38
CA VAL A 424 22.44 13.24 -3.71
C VAL A 424 21.18 13.78 -3.06
N ALA A 425 20.05 13.11 -3.26
CA ALA A 425 18.78 13.54 -2.71
C ALA A 425 18.05 12.39 -2.02
N ARG A 426 17.51 12.68 -0.85
CA ARG A 426 16.60 11.75 -0.17
C ARG A 426 15.34 11.54 -1.00
N ALA A 427 14.92 10.27 -1.14
CA ALA A 427 13.63 9.92 -1.70
C ALA A 427 13.08 8.66 -1.01
N GLY A 428 11.92 8.21 -1.43
CA GLY A 428 11.30 6.99 -0.95
C GLY A 428 10.19 6.56 -1.90
N TRP A 429 9.91 5.29 -1.93
CA TRP A 429 8.85 4.69 -2.72
C TRP A 429 8.04 3.72 -1.89
N ILE A 430 6.74 3.86 -1.93
CA ILE A 430 5.77 2.88 -1.43
C ILE A 430 5.09 2.31 -2.66
N ALA A 431 5.18 1.01 -2.84
CA ALA A 431 4.65 0.37 -4.04
C ALA A 431 3.13 0.29 -4.03
N ASP A 432 2.53 0.53 -5.20
CA ASP A 432 1.09 0.48 -5.41
C ASP A 432 0.57 -0.96 -5.51
N TYR A 433 1.43 -1.92 -5.89
CA TYR A 433 1.13 -3.35 -6.01
C TYR A 433 2.36 -4.19 -5.68
N SER A 434 2.15 -5.44 -5.28
CA SER A 434 3.21 -6.35 -4.81
C SER A 434 3.86 -7.08 -5.99
N ASP A 435 4.77 -6.38 -6.66
CA ASP A 435 5.59 -6.92 -7.75
C ASP A 435 6.92 -6.16 -7.82
N PRO A 436 8.08 -6.80 -8.08
CA PRO A 436 9.37 -6.12 -8.15
C PRO A 436 9.45 -5.07 -9.24
N GLN A 437 8.65 -5.20 -10.31
CA GLN A 437 8.55 -4.21 -11.36
C GLN A 437 8.16 -2.83 -10.80
N ASN A 438 7.34 -2.76 -9.73
CA ASN A 438 6.93 -1.51 -9.10
C ASN A 438 8.05 -0.75 -8.38
N PHE A 439 9.19 -1.35 -8.21
CA PHE A 439 10.42 -0.72 -7.71
C PHE A 439 11.40 -0.45 -8.84
N LEU A 440 11.62 -1.45 -9.68
CA LEU A 440 12.67 -1.42 -10.70
C LEU A 440 12.33 -0.46 -11.86
N PHE A 441 11.04 -0.21 -12.16
CA PHE A 441 10.66 0.78 -13.19
C PHE A 441 11.10 2.21 -12.87
N LEU A 442 11.36 2.53 -11.60
CA LEU A 442 11.69 3.88 -11.15
C LEU A 442 12.93 4.47 -11.83
N VAL A 443 13.86 3.64 -12.29
CA VAL A 443 15.11 4.09 -12.91
C VAL A 443 15.24 3.72 -14.39
N GLN A 444 14.15 3.26 -15.04
CA GLN A 444 14.14 3.08 -16.49
C GLN A 444 14.40 4.41 -17.19
N SER A 445 15.16 4.38 -18.27
CA SER A 445 15.59 5.59 -18.99
C SER A 445 14.43 6.39 -19.57
N ASP A 446 13.32 5.74 -19.88
CA ASP A 446 12.08 6.32 -20.42
C ASP A 446 11.06 6.75 -19.35
N ASN A 447 11.47 6.78 -18.06
CA ASN A 447 10.64 7.20 -16.93
C ASN A 447 11.12 8.52 -16.29
N PRO A 448 11.05 9.67 -16.96
CA PRO A 448 11.61 10.93 -16.47
C PRO A 448 10.91 11.44 -15.19
N GLY A 449 9.68 11.03 -14.92
CA GLY A 449 8.92 11.48 -13.75
C GLY A 449 9.41 10.87 -12.43
N PHE A 450 10.08 9.71 -12.47
CA PHE A 450 10.55 9.01 -11.27
C PHE A 450 12.03 8.63 -11.31
N ASN A 451 12.66 8.63 -12.48
CA ASN A 451 14.10 8.42 -12.61
C ASN A 451 14.88 9.68 -12.17
N TYR A 452 14.81 9.99 -10.88
CA TYR A 452 15.48 11.15 -10.29
C TYR A 452 17.01 11.11 -10.50
N ALA A 453 17.56 9.90 -10.55
CA ALA A 453 19.00 9.70 -10.81
C ALA A 453 19.44 10.07 -12.22
N LYS A 454 18.51 10.28 -13.15
CA LYS A 454 18.81 10.43 -14.59
C LYS A 454 19.65 9.26 -15.15
N TYR A 455 19.46 8.08 -14.54
CA TYR A 455 20.19 6.86 -14.89
C TYR A 455 19.84 6.39 -16.29
N LYS A 456 20.85 5.95 -17.02
CA LYS A 456 20.73 5.42 -18.38
C LYS A 456 21.59 4.17 -18.49
N ASN A 457 20.96 3.03 -18.67
CA ASN A 457 21.63 1.77 -18.91
C ASN A 457 20.80 0.92 -19.88
N PRO A 458 21.24 0.77 -21.16
CA PRO A 458 20.49 0.01 -22.17
C PRO A 458 20.27 -1.46 -21.80
N ASP A 459 21.21 -2.09 -21.08
CA ASP A 459 21.09 -3.49 -20.66
C ASP A 459 20.02 -3.63 -19.58
N TYR A 460 19.98 -2.69 -18.62
CA TYR A 460 18.92 -2.61 -17.62
C TYR A 460 17.54 -2.44 -18.28
N ASP A 461 17.42 -1.48 -19.20
CA ASP A 461 16.18 -1.23 -19.90
C ASP A 461 15.73 -2.44 -20.75
N ALA A 462 16.69 -3.17 -21.34
CA ALA A 462 16.40 -4.40 -22.08
C ALA A 462 15.85 -5.51 -21.17
N LEU A 463 16.43 -5.68 -19.97
CA LEU A 463 15.91 -6.62 -18.95
C LEU A 463 14.50 -6.25 -18.51
N MET A 464 14.25 -4.96 -18.25
CA MET A 464 12.92 -4.50 -17.86
C MET A 464 11.87 -4.72 -18.96
N ARG A 465 12.21 -4.46 -20.23
CA ARG A 465 11.31 -4.79 -21.37
C ARG A 465 11.06 -6.29 -21.47
N LYS A 466 12.13 -7.12 -21.42
CA LYS A 466 12.03 -8.58 -21.46
C LYS A 466 11.15 -9.12 -20.34
N SER A 467 11.25 -8.57 -19.14
CA SER A 467 10.39 -8.96 -18.01
C SER A 467 8.90 -8.64 -18.24
N GLY A 468 8.60 -7.58 -18.99
CA GLY A 468 7.23 -7.22 -19.37
C GLY A 468 6.61 -8.17 -20.41
N GLU A 469 7.42 -8.89 -21.18
CA GLU A 469 7.01 -9.83 -22.22
C GLU A 469 6.94 -11.28 -21.71
N GLU A 470 7.66 -11.61 -20.62
CA GLU A 470 7.72 -12.96 -20.05
C GLU A 470 6.45 -13.26 -19.23
N LYS A 471 5.76 -14.34 -19.58
CA LYS A 471 4.48 -14.76 -18.96
C LYS A 471 4.68 -15.75 -17.81
N ASP A 472 5.75 -16.54 -17.89
CA ASP A 472 6.13 -17.45 -16.82
C ASP A 472 6.68 -16.65 -15.64
N LEU A 473 6.01 -16.71 -14.50
CA LEU A 473 6.34 -15.87 -13.34
C LEU A 473 7.73 -16.19 -12.78
N ASP A 474 8.17 -17.45 -12.81
CA ASP A 474 9.49 -17.84 -12.29
C ASP A 474 10.60 -17.34 -13.21
N LYS A 475 10.44 -17.47 -14.52
CA LYS A 475 11.38 -16.93 -15.51
C LYS A 475 11.41 -15.40 -15.45
N ARG A 476 10.25 -14.77 -15.29
CA ARG A 476 10.13 -13.34 -15.12
C ARG A 476 10.84 -12.87 -13.86
N ALA A 477 10.65 -13.57 -12.74
CA ALA A 477 11.36 -13.30 -11.49
C ALA A 477 12.88 -13.35 -11.66
N ALA A 478 13.39 -14.34 -12.40
CA ALA A 478 14.83 -14.43 -12.70
C ALA A 478 15.33 -13.23 -13.53
N ILE A 479 14.57 -12.77 -14.55
CA ILE A 479 14.92 -11.59 -15.34
C ILE A 479 14.92 -10.32 -14.47
N LEU A 480 13.95 -10.18 -13.57
CA LEU A 480 13.88 -9.03 -12.66
C LEU A 480 15.00 -9.06 -11.61
N LEU A 481 15.43 -10.26 -11.19
CA LEU A 481 16.59 -10.42 -10.32
C LEU A 481 17.90 -10.01 -11.04
N GLU A 482 18.05 -10.34 -12.32
CA GLU A 482 19.16 -9.84 -13.13
C GLU A 482 19.12 -8.30 -13.22
N ALA A 483 17.94 -7.71 -13.44
CA ALA A 483 17.78 -6.25 -13.47
C ALA A 483 18.14 -5.62 -12.11
N GLU A 484 17.66 -6.19 -10.99
CA GLU A 484 18.03 -5.69 -9.66
C GLU A 484 19.51 -5.86 -9.37
N THR A 485 20.15 -6.92 -9.85
CA THR A 485 21.60 -7.12 -9.72
C THR A 485 22.38 -5.99 -10.43
N VAL A 486 21.98 -5.62 -11.65
CA VAL A 486 22.53 -4.47 -12.36
C VAL A 486 22.30 -3.17 -11.57
N PHE A 487 21.08 -2.98 -11.09
CA PHE A 487 20.72 -1.82 -10.26
C PHE A 487 21.61 -1.73 -9.00
N MET A 488 21.77 -2.82 -8.25
CA MET A 488 22.54 -2.85 -7.01
C MET A 488 24.05 -2.72 -7.24
N ARG A 489 24.54 -3.14 -8.40
CA ARG A 489 25.92 -2.87 -8.84
C ARG A 489 26.14 -1.40 -9.15
N ASP A 490 25.23 -0.79 -9.92
CA ASP A 490 25.37 0.56 -10.45
C ASP A 490 24.89 1.64 -9.47
N LEU A 491 24.04 1.31 -8.51
CA LEU A 491 23.50 2.15 -7.43
C LEU A 491 23.02 3.54 -7.89
N PRO A 492 22.10 3.63 -8.86
CA PRO A 492 21.46 4.90 -9.17
C PRO A 492 20.66 5.44 -7.98
N TYR A 493 20.07 4.52 -7.18
CA TYR A 493 19.53 4.78 -5.86
C TYR A 493 20.26 3.91 -4.83
N ILE A 494 20.60 4.48 -3.70
CA ILE A 494 21.21 3.78 -2.57
C ILE A 494 20.11 3.43 -1.57
N PRO A 495 19.68 2.17 -1.44
CA PRO A 495 18.72 1.77 -0.44
C PRO A 495 19.29 1.92 0.96
N ILE A 496 18.53 2.50 1.88
CA ILE A 496 18.94 2.73 3.27
C ILE A 496 18.08 1.95 4.24
N LEU A 497 16.74 2.10 4.12
CA LEU A 497 15.79 1.45 5.02
C LEU A 497 14.58 0.94 4.23
N PHE A 498 14.01 -0.16 4.68
CA PHE A 498 12.66 -0.54 4.31
C PHE A 498 11.66 0.08 5.26
N TYR A 499 10.58 0.59 4.71
CA TYR A 499 9.43 0.99 5.50
C TYR A 499 8.85 -0.20 6.26
N SER A 500 8.22 0.05 7.38
CA SER A 500 7.52 -0.96 8.16
C SER A 500 6.07 -0.56 8.45
N ASN A 501 5.21 -1.56 8.55
CA ASN A 501 3.92 -1.43 9.20
C ASN A 501 4.14 -1.42 10.70
N LYS A 502 3.49 -0.49 11.40
CA LYS A 502 3.63 -0.29 12.83
C LYS A 502 2.23 -0.14 13.43
N ASN A 503 1.85 -1.08 14.27
CA ASN A 503 0.52 -1.08 14.86
C ASN A 503 0.58 -1.56 16.31
N LEU A 504 -0.27 -1.01 17.16
CA LEU A 504 -0.68 -1.70 18.37
C LEU A 504 -1.89 -2.57 18.03
N VAL A 505 -1.83 -3.83 18.42
CA VAL A 505 -2.89 -4.80 18.11
C VAL A 505 -3.24 -5.55 19.39
N SER A 506 -4.48 -5.44 19.83
CA SER A 506 -4.96 -6.10 21.05
C SER A 506 -4.81 -7.61 20.96
N SER A 507 -4.39 -8.24 22.07
CA SER A 507 -4.35 -9.71 22.19
C SER A 507 -5.72 -10.38 22.05
N ARG A 508 -6.81 -9.60 22.18
CA ARG A 508 -8.18 -10.05 21.90
C ARG A 508 -8.51 -10.10 20.42
N LEU A 509 -7.79 -9.39 19.55
CA LEU A 509 -8.01 -9.36 18.10
C LEU A 509 -7.27 -10.52 17.43
N GLU A 510 -8.02 -11.49 16.93
CA GLU A 510 -7.51 -12.65 16.21
C GLU A 510 -7.59 -12.46 14.70
N GLY A 511 -6.74 -13.18 13.95
CA GLY A 511 -6.70 -13.13 12.49
C GLY A 511 -5.85 -11.98 11.94
N TRP A 512 -5.28 -11.14 12.80
CA TRP A 512 -4.33 -10.11 12.36
C TRP A 512 -3.01 -10.75 11.93
N VAL A 513 -2.72 -10.69 10.64
CA VAL A 513 -1.48 -11.23 10.05
C VAL A 513 -0.64 -10.07 9.53
N PRO A 514 0.60 -9.89 10.01
CA PRO A 514 1.53 -8.96 9.40
C PRO A 514 1.74 -9.29 7.93
N ASN A 515 1.59 -8.30 7.05
CA ASN A 515 1.79 -8.48 5.62
C ASN A 515 2.36 -7.21 4.98
N LEU A 516 3.03 -7.35 3.84
CA LEU A 516 3.69 -6.24 3.14
C LEU A 516 2.75 -5.11 2.68
N ARG A 517 1.44 -5.38 2.61
CA ARG A 517 0.44 -4.39 2.21
C ARG A 517 -0.10 -3.57 3.37
N GLY A 518 0.19 -3.98 4.62
CA GLY A 518 -0.43 -3.39 5.81
C GLY A 518 -1.97 -3.50 5.82
N ALA A 519 -2.50 -4.41 5.01
CA ALA A 519 -3.93 -4.54 4.79
C ALA A 519 -4.50 -5.68 5.61
N ASN A 520 -5.29 -5.34 6.64
CA ASN A 520 -6.02 -6.29 7.47
C ASN A 520 -7.52 -5.95 7.40
N ALA A 521 -8.20 -6.49 6.37
CA ALA A 521 -9.64 -6.30 6.20
C ALA A 521 -10.41 -6.97 7.34
N THR A 522 -11.41 -6.29 7.89
CA THR A 522 -12.13 -6.72 9.11
C THR A 522 -12.84 -8.05 8.93
N ARG A 523 -13.23 -8.42 7.69
CA ARG A 523 -13.88 -9.71 7.40
C ARG A 523 -13.06 -10.94 7.81
N PHE A 524 -11.76 -10.82 7.94
CA PHE A 524 -10.83 -11.90 8.33
C PHE A 524 -10.50 -11.91 9.83
N LEU A 525 -11.03 -10.94 10.58
CA LEU A 525 -10.73 -10.75 12.00
C LEU A 525 -11.86 -11.25 12.88
N SER A 526 -11.52 -11.59 14.13
CA SER A 526 -12.48 -11.85 15.21
C SER A 526 -12.00 -11.24 16.52
N LEU A 527 -12.93 -10.98 17.44
CA LEU A 527 -12.62 -10.50 18.78
C LEU A 527 -12.98 -11.58 19.80
N LYS A 528 -12.01 -11.94 20.65
CA LYS A 528 -12.29 -12.74 21.86
C LYS A 528 -13.14 -11.94 22.84
N PRO A 529 -14.00 -12.63 23.61
CA PRO A 529 -14.81 -12.00 24.66
C PRO A 529 -14.00 -11.21 25.69
#